data_539d936d9150b71ab4776e6ed6fa1492
#
_entry.id   539d936d9150b71ab4776e6ed6fa1492
#
_cell.length_a   1.000
_cell.length_b   1.000
_cell.length_c   1.000
_cell.angle_alpha   90.00
_cell.angle_beta   90.00
_cell.angle_gamma   90.00
#
_symmetry.space_group_name_H-M   'P 1'
#
loop_
_entity.id
_entity.type
_entity.pdbx_description
1 polymer ?
#
loop_
_entity_poly.entity_id
_entity_poly.type
_entity_poly.pdbx_seq_one_letter_code
_entity_poly.pdbx_strand_id
1 'polypeptide(L)'
;MLRELAWQGAEQAPEGSGRRGWQGRLRAVAARAGTRPALLLVGPGALFFLVVFLIPVGVMACYSLFQQLPNGALSAQPTFANYARLLGIDLYRTVLLTTLRISLLTTLAAAVLAYPLALVIARGPALAGRALTVIVIAPLLVNVVVRAYGWRVILANGQNGVLNWALSGLGLGPVELLYSEWAVVIGSVQVFLPMMALPLAAAIGRIDPAVEDAARTLGASSLAVFRRVTLPLSLPGLGVGATLVFSLTASSFILPSLLGGSTTKMLGTMVEEQILTVYDWPFGAAIATVMVVIVLAVNLVSMALIERRVRTRAVQAE
;
A
#
# COMPACT_ATOMS: atom_id res chain seq x y z
N MET A 1 -36.48 50.91 34.60
CA MET A 1 -35.34 51.27 35.44
C MET A 1 -34.54 50.08 35.97
N LEU A 2 -35.04 48.84 35.95
CA LEU A 2 -34.26 47.64 36.34
C LEU A 2 -33.69 46.84 35.17
N ARG A 3 -33.99 47.22 33.91
CA ARG A 3 -33.45 46.57 32.71
C ARG A 3 -32.18 47.21 32.14
N GLU A 4 -31.92 48.46 32.47
CA GLU A 4 -30.71 49.17 32.00
C GLU A 4 -29.47 48.94 32.86
N LEU A 5 -29.64 48.55 34.14
CA LEU A 5 -28.52 48.21 35.03
C LEU A 5 -27.89 46.82 34.78
N ALA A 6 -28.60 45.93 34.05
CA ALA A 6 -28.08 44.63 33.73
C ALA A 6 -27.11 44.60 32.53
N TRP A 7 -27.09 45.66 31.71
CA TRP A 7 -26.24 45.75 30.53
C TRP A 7 -24.89 46.44 30.77
N GLN A 8 -24.73 47.22 31.80
CA GLN A 8 -23.47 47.90 32.11
C GLN A 8 -22.45 47.05 32.85
N GLY A 9 -22.84 45.87 33.35
CA GLY A 9 -21.92 44.91 33.99
C GLY A 9 -21.27 43.88 33.07
N ALA A 10 -21.68 43.82 31.79
CA ALA A 10 -21.20 42.81 30.85
C ALA A 10 -19.99 43.27 30.02
N GLU A 11 -19.61 44.54 30.08
CA GLU A 11 -18.52 45.11 29.23
C GLU A 11 -17.15 45.15 29.90
N GLN A 12 -16.99 44.65 31.13
CA GLN A 12 -15.70 44.65 31.84
C GLN A 12 -15.19 43.26 32.26
N ALA A 13 -15.55 42.22 31.51
CA ALA A 13 -14.85 40.94 31.67
C ALA A 13 -13.56 40.99 30.84
N PRO A 14 -12.36 40.82 31.43
CA PRO A 14 -11.12 40.83 30.65
C PRO A 14 -11.10 39.67 29.70
N GLU A 15 -11.40 39.92 28.42
CA GLU A 15 -11.18 38.97 27.31
C GLU A 15 -9.67 38.66 27.22
N GLY A 16 -9.25 37.52 27.68
CA GLY A 16 -7.88 37.04 27.41
C GLY A 16 -7.23 36.17 28.47
N SER A 17 -7.72 36.07 29.70
CA SER A 17 -7.05 35.31 30.77
C SER A 17 -7.46 33.83 30.86
N GLY A 18 -8.66 33.47 30.42
CA GLY A 18 -9.18 32.10 30.54
C GLY A 18 -8.55 31.11 29.57
N ARG A 19 -8.32 31.47 28.31
CA ARG A 19 -7.80 30.56 27.29
C ARG A 19 -6.30 30.27 27.44
N ARG A 20 -5.50 31.28 27.87
CA ARG A 20 -4.06 31.07 28.12
C ARG A 20 -3.82 30.25 29.39
N GLY A 21 -4.65 30.39 30.40
CA GLY A 21 -4.57 29.59 31.63
C GLY A 21 -4.88 28.09 31.42
N TRP A 22 -5.85 27.78 30.55
CA TRP A 22 -6.21 26.40 30.23
C TRP A 22 -5.13 25.70 29.41
N GLN A 23 -4.59 26.37 28.41
CA GLN A 23 -3.50 25.81 27.58
C GLN A 23 -2.20 25.66 28.39
N GLY A 24 -1.92 26.56 29.32
CA GLY A 24 -0.81 26.44 30.27
C GLY A 24 -0.99 25.27 31.24
N ARG A 25 -2.21 25.06 31.75
CA ARG A 25 -2.54 23.94 32.63
C ARG A 25 -2.48 22.59 31.87
N LEU A 26 -2.96 22.52 30.64
CA LEU A 26 -2.87 21.31 29.81
C LEU A 26 -1.42 20.98 29.47
N ARG A 27 -0.59 21.98 29.16
CA ARG A 27 0.85 21.77 28.93
C ARG A 27 1.60 21.40 30.21
N ALA A 28 1.22 21.95 31.36
CA ALA A 28 1.81 21.58 32.66
C ALA A 28 1.39 20.19 33.12
N VAL A 29 0.15 19.76 32.83
CA VAL A 29 -0.34 18.38 33.08
C VAL A 29 0.35 17.40 32.11
N ALA A 30 0.50 17.75 30.84
CA ALA A 30 1.21 16.96 29.86
C ALA A 30 2.73 16.85 30.17
N ALA A 31 3.34 17.91 30.70
CA ALA A 31 4.74 17.91 31.12
C ALA A 31 4.97 17.18 32.46
N ARG A 32 3.97 17.10 33.33
CA ARG A 32 4.00 16.35 34.60
C ARG A 32 3.52 14.89 34.47
N ALA A 33 2.77 14.59 33.41
CA ALA A 33 2.53 13.22 33.01
C ALA A 33 3.86 12.66 32.46
N GLY A 34 4.73 12.24 33.37
CA GLY A 34 5.95 11.51 33.01
C GLY A 34 5.60 10.36 32.06
N THR A 35 6.56 9.85 31.34
CA THR A 35 6.45 8.76 30.34
C THR A 35 5.69 7.51 30.83
N ARG A 36 5.47 7.39 32.15
CA ARG A 36 4.78 6.27 32.81
C ARG A 36 3.31 6.06 32.41
N PRO A 37 2.39 7.07 32.40
CA PRO A 37 1.01 6.85 31.98
C PRO A 37 0.90 6.57 30.46
N ALA A 38 1.78 7.18 29.64
CA ALA A 38 1.83 6.87 28.23
C ALA A 38 2.29 5.44 27.97
N LEU A 39 3.28 4.95 28.73
CA LEU A 39 3.75 3.55 28.68
C LEU A 39 2.67 2.56 29.15
N LEU A 40 1.89 2.89 30.18
CA LEU A 40 0.80 2.05 30.64
C LEU A 40 -0.35 1.96 29.62
N LEU A 41 -0.59 3.02 28.87
CA LEU A 41 -1.64 3.06 27.83
C LEU A 41 -1.21 2.36 26.54
N VAL A 42 0.02 2.58 26.09
CA VAL A 42 0.57 2.01 24.86
C VAL A 42 1.20 0.63 25.06
N GLY A 43 1.70 0.37 26.28
CA GLY A 43 2.44 -0.84 26.65
C GLY A 43 1.73 -2.15 26.32
N PRO A 44 0.46 -2.35 26.72
CA PRO A 44 -0.26 -3.59 26.41
C PRO A 44 -0.38 -3.83 24.89
N GLY A 45 -0.69 -2.79 24.11
CA GLY A 45 -0.77 -2.90 22.64
C GLY A 45 0.59 -3.17 22.00
N ALA A 46 1.64 -2.48 22.47
CA ALA A 46 3.00 -2.70 22.00
C ALA A 46 3.51 -4.11 22.37
N LEU A 47 3.23 -4.58 23.57
CA LEU A 47 3.58 -5.94 24.01
C LEU A 47 2.84 -6.99 23.17
N PHE A 48 1.55 -6.81 22.96
CA PHE A 48 0.75 -7.70 22.10
C PHE A 48 1.33 -7.77 20.69
N PHE A 49 1.64 -6.62 20.08
CA PHE A 49 2.24 -6.57 18.75
C PHE A 49 3.61 -7.25 18.72
N LEU A 50 4.45 -7.02 19.71
CA LEU A 50 5.78 -7.63 19.82
C LEU A 50 5.68 -9.15 19.96
N VAL A 51 4.80 -9.66 20.82
CA VAL A 51 4.66 -11.11 21.08
C VAL A 51 4.01 -11.80 19.87
N VAL A 52 2.91 -11.27 19.35
CA VAL A 52 2.10 -11.97 18.34
C VAL A 52 2.65 -11.80 16.94
N PHE A 53 3.35 -10.70 16.66
CA PHE A 53 3.89 -10.40 15.33
C PHE A 53 5.40 -10.59 15.24
N LEU A 54 6.17 -9.98 16.13
CA LEU A 54 7.64 -9.97 16.01
C LEU A 54 8.27 -11.32 16.35
N ILE A 55 7.71 -12.05 17.33
CA ILE A 55 8.25 -13.37 17.72
C ILE A 55 8.11 -14.38 16.59
N PRO A 56 6.93 -14.61 15.95
CA PRO A 56 6.82 -15.53 14.83
C PRO A 56 7.72 -15.16 13.64
N VAL A 57 7.82 -13.86 13.31
CA VAL A 57 8.73 -13.39 12.25
C VAL A 57 10.20 -13.66 12.62
N GLY A 58 10.57 -13.42 13.87
CA GLY A 58 11.90 -13.72 14.38
C GLY A 58 12.23 -15.22 14.36
N VAL A 59 11.29 -16.07 14.78
CA VAL A 59 11.42 -17.54 14.70
C VAL A 59 11.61 -17.97 13.24
N MET A 60 10.84 -17.40 12.31
CA MET A 60 10.98 -17.71 10.89
C MET A 60 12.35 -17.28 10.34
N ALA A 61 12.83 -16.09 10.74
CA ALA A 61 14.17 -15.63 10.39
C ALA A 61 15.27 -16.51 10.99
N CYS A 62 15.11 -17.01 12.23
CA CYS A 62 16.02 -17.98 12.81
C CYS A 62 15.99 -19.32 12.05
N TYR A 63 14.79 -19.81 11.69
CA TYR A 63 14.64 -21.04 10.91
C TYR A 63 15.37 -20.98 9.56
N SER A 64 15.42 -19.83 8.92
CA SER A 64 16.11 -19.60 7.65
C SER A 64 17.61 -19.87 7.69
N LEU A 65 18.22 -19.83 8.89
CA LEU A 65 19.65 -20.10 9.12
C LEU A 65 19.97 -21.59 9.29
N PHE A 66 18.99 -22.47 9.28
CA PHE A 66 19.21 -23.90 9.40
C PHE A 66 19.02 -24.57 8.04
N GLN A 67 19.60 -25.76 7.85
CA GLN A 67 19.36 -26.59 6.65
C GLN A 67 18.50 -27.78 7.01
N GLN A 68 17.67 -28.18 6.06
CA GLN A 68 16.96 -29.44 6.17
C GLN A 68 17.87 -30.58 5.64
N LEU A 69 18.07 -31.58 6.47
CA LEU A 69 18.82 -32.78 6.14
C LEU A 69 17.93 -33.75 5.36
N PRO A 70 18.51 -34.71 4.60
CA PRO A 70 17.74 -35.68 3.82
C PRO A 70 16.77 -36.55 4.65
N ASN A 71 16.99 -36.67 5.95
CA ASN A 71 16.12 -37.36 6.88
C ASN A 71 14.99 -36.48 7.45
N GLY A 72 14.85 -35.25 6.95
CA GLY A 72 13.87 -34.27 7.43
C GLY A 72 14.24 -33.53 8.71
N ALA A 73 15.35 -33.87 9.36
CA ALA A 73 15.84 -33.16 10.54
C ALA A 73 16.51 -31.83 10.17
N LEU A 74 16.57 -30.92 11.14
CA LEU A 74 17.30 -29.66 10.97
C LEU A 74 18.80 -29.87 11.26
N SER A 75 19.66 -29.14 10.54
CA SER A 75 21.08 -29.08 10.84
C SER A 75 21.32 -28.56 12.26
N ALA A 76 22.30 -29.10 12.96
CA ALA A 76 22.63 -28.67 14.32
C ALA A 76 23.33 -27.30 14.37
N GLN A 77 23.85 -26.78 13.25
CA GLN A 77 24.58 -25.54 13.16
C GLN A 77 23.91 -24.55 12.23
N PRO A 78 23.84 -23.26 12.60
CA PRO A 78 23.31 -22.21 11.74
C PRO A 78 24.27 -22.01 10.54
N THR A 79 23.69 -21.75 9.36
CA THR A 79 24.43 -21.59 8.12
C THR A 79 23.73 -20.60 7.19
N PHE A 80 24.51 -19.92 6.34
CA PHE A 80 24.00 -19.06 5.27
C PHE A 80 23.78 -19.80 3.93
N ALA A 81 23.85 -21.13 3.92
CA ALA A 81 23.77 -21.92 2.70
C ALA A 81 22.43 -21.74 1.96
N ASN A 82 21.31 -21.51 2.68
CA ASN A 82 20.01 -21.20 2.05
C ASN A 82 20.06 -19.88 1.27
N TYR A 83 20.73 -18.86 1.80
CA TYR A 83 20.91 -17.58 1.12
C TYR A 83 21.88 -17.68 -0.06
N ALA A 84 22.94 -18.48 0.09
CA ALA A 84 23.86 -18.77 -1.01
C ALA A 84 23.14 -19.54 -2.15
N ARG A 85 22.28 -20.50 -1.81
CA ARG A 85 21.41 -21.22 -2.76
C ARG A 85 20.44 -20.26 -3.47
N LEU A 86 19.79 -19.35 -2.73
CA LEU A 86 18.86 -18.37 -3.28
C LEU A 86 19.53 -17.41 -4.27
N LEU A 87 20.73 -16.95 -3.95
CA LEU A 87 21.46 -15.98 -4.79
C LEU A 87 22.33 -16.67 -5.86
N GLY A 88 22.70 -17.93 -5.67
CA GLY A 88 23.58 -18.67 -6.57
C GLY A 88 22.89 -19.35 -7.74
N ILE A 89 21.59 -19.66 -7.60
CA ILE A 89 20.82 -20.38 -8.64
C ILE A 89 20.02 -19.36 -9.46
N ASP A 90 20.20 -19.37 -10.76
CA ASP A 90 19.58 -18.42 -11.70
C ASP A 90 18.05 -18.44 -11.66
N LEU A 91 17.43 -19.57 -11.37
CA LEU A 91 15.99 -19.69 -11.20
C LEU A 91 15.49 -18.71 -10.12
N TYR A 92 16.09 -18.71 -8.94
CA TYR A 92 15.62 -17.87 -7.82
C TYR A 92 15.88 -16.39 -8.07
N ARG A 93 17.00 -16.06 -8.73
CA ARG A 93 17.30 -14.69 -9.15
C ARG A 93 16.27 -14.17 -10.15
N THR A 94 15.90 -15.00 -11.12
CA THR A 94 14.86 -14.68 -12.09
C THR A 94 13.52 -14.45 -11.40
N VAL A 95 13.11 -15.32 -10.47
CA VAL A 95 11.87 -15.18 -9.69
C VAL A 95 11.88 -13.89 -8.86
N LEU A 96 13.02 -13.54 -8.24
CA LEU A 96 13.18 -12.31 -7.50
C LEU A 96 12.98 -11.08 -8.41
N LEU A 97 13.64 -11.04 -9.56
CA LEU A 97 13.49 -9.94 -10.52
C LEU A 97 12.07 -9.86 -11.09
N THR A 98 11.45 -11.00 -11.39
CA THR A 98 10.05 -11.07 -11.83
C THR A 98 9.11 -10.52 -10.77
N THR A 99 9.33 -10.86 -9.48
CA THR A 99 8.54 -10.31 -8.37
C THR A 99 8.65 -8.81 -8.30
N LEU A 100 9.86 -8.26 -8.36
CA LEU A 100 10.09 -6.81 -8.33
C LEU A 100 9.45 -6.11 -9.54
N ARG A 101 9.62 -6.67 -10.73
CA ARG A 101 9.07 -6.13 -11.98
C ARG A 101 7.55 -6.10 -11.95
N ILE A 102 6.89 -7.23 -11.63
CA ILE A 102 5.43 -7.31 -11.56
C ILE A 102 4.89 -6.36 -10.48
N SER A 103 5.51 -6.32 -9.30
CA SER A 103 5.08 -5.44 -8.22
C SER A 103 5.20 -3.96 -8.60
N LEU A 104 6.28 -3.58 -9.29
CA LEU A 104 6.47 -2.22 -9.77
C LEU A 104 5.46 -1.87 -10.88
N LEU A 105 5.28 -2.74 -11.87
CA LEU A 105 4.32 -2.53 -12.97
C LEU A 105 2.89 -2.41 -12.42
N THR A 106 2.50 -3.29 -11.50
CA THR A 106 1.20 -3.24 -10.83
C THR A 106 1.02 -1.92 -10.08
N THR A 107 2.03 -1.48 -9.33
CA THR A 107 1.98 -0.22 -8.57
C THR A 107 1.84 0.98 -9.50
N LEU A 108 2.61 1.05 -10.58
CA LEU A 108 2.53 2.13 -11.55
C LEU A 108 1.18 2.14 -12.28
N ALA A 109 0.71 0.99 -12.74
CA ALA A 109 -0.59 0.87 -13.41
C ALA A 109 -1.74 1.23 -12.45
N ALA A 110 -1.70 0.74 -11.20
CA ALA A 110 -2.66 1.11 -10.17
C ALA A 110 -2.64 2.61 -9.87
N ALA A 111 -1.47 3.25 -9.81
CA ALA A 111 -1.35 4.69 -9.60
C ALA A 111 -1.99 5.50 -10.72
N VAL A 112 -1.74 5.11 -11.99
CA VAL A 112 -2.32 5.78 -13.16
C VAL A 112 -3.84 5.65 -13.17
N LEU A 113 -4.37 4.45 -12.91
CA LEU A 113 -5.81 4.19 -12.92
C LEU A 113 -6.52 4.75 -11.67
N ALA A 114 -5.88 4.71 -10.51
CA ALA A 114 -6.46 5.24 -9.28
C ALA A 114 -6.53 6.76 -9.26
N TYR A 115 -5.66 7.46 -10.00
CA TYR A 115 -5.60 8.92 -9.93
C TYR A 115 -6.90 9.60 -10.38
N PRO A 116 -7.46 9.30 -11.59
CA PRO A 116 -8.75 9.86 -12.00
C PRO A 116 -9.90 9.44 -11.07
N LEU A 117 -9.88 8.19 -10.57
CA LEU A 117 -10.88 7.73 -9.60
C LEU A 117 -10.82 8.53 -8.30
N ALA A 118 -9.61 8.74 -7.77
CA ALA A 118 -9.38 9.51 -6.56
C ALA A 118 -9.78 11.00 -6.71
N LEU A 119 -9.56 11.60 -7.89
CA LEU A 119 -10.02 12.96 -8.19
C LEU A 119 -11.55 13.05 -8.16
N VAL A 120 -12.27 12.11 -8.78
CA VAL A 120 -13.73 12.12 -8.77
C VAL A 120 -14.27 11.85 -7.36
N ILE A 121 -13.65 10.96 -6.59
CA ILE A 121 -14.03 10.69 -5.20
C ILE A 121 -13.85 11.95 -4.34
N ALA A 122 -12.76 12.69 -4.51
CA ALA A 122 -12.40 13.82 -3.65
C ALA A 122 -13.02 15.16 -4.09
N ARG A 123 -13.22 15.38 -5.39
CA ARG A 123 -13.60 16.68 -5.99
C ARG A 123 -14.86 16.62 -6.84
N GLY A 124 -15.34 15.43 -7.19
CA GLY A 124 -16.52 15.27 -8.04
C GLY A 124 -17.82 15.60 -7.30
N PRO A 125 -18.96 15.59 -8.01
CA PRO A 125 -20.27 15.74 -7.41
C PRO A 125 -20.48 14.69 -6.29
N ALA A 126 -21.12 15.10 -5.19
CA ALA A 126 -21.27 14.26 -3.99
C ALA A 126 -21.86 12.86 -4.28
N LEU A 127 -22.82 12.77 -5.22
CA LEU A 127 -23.41 11.49 -5.61
C LEU A 127 -22.40 10.61 -6.36
N ALA A 128 -21.67 11.20 -7.32
CA ALA A 128 -20.67 10.46 -8.10
C ALA A 128 -19.49 10.00 -7.22
N GLY A 129 -19.02 10.87 -6.30
CA GLY A 129 -17.97 10.52 -5.35
C GLY A 129 -18.37 9.36 -4.43
N ARG A 130 -19.60 9.40 -3.87
CA ARG A 130 -20.15 8.31 -3.04
C ARG A 130 -20.30 7.01 -3.82
N ALA A 131 -20.93 7.08 -5.00
CA ALA A 131 -21.14 5.91 -5.85
C ALA A 131 -19.79 5.27 -6.24
N LEU A 132 -18.81 6.08 -6.65
CA LEU A 132 -17.50 5.58 -7.04
C LEU A 132 -16.73 5.00 -5.84
N THR A 133 -16.88 5.57 -4.65
CA THR A 133 -16.30 5.00 -3.42
C THR A 133 -16.87 3.61 -3.15
N VAL A 134 -18.18 3.43 -3.28
CA VAL A 134 -18.82 2.10 -3.13
C VAL A 134 -18.33 1.13 -4.19
N ILE A 135 -18.27 1.54 -5.46
CA ILE A 135 -17.77 0.70 -6.57
C ILE A 135 -16.31 0.27 -6.34
N VAL A 136 -15.46 1.18 -5.84
CA VAL A 136 -14.06 0.88 -5.56
C VAL A 136 -13.91 -0.06 -4.36
N ILE A 137 -14.75 0.08 -3.32
CA ILE A 137 -14.69 -0.75 -2.11
C ILE A 137 -15.39 -2.10 -2.31
N ALA A 138 -16.47 -2.17 -3.07
CA ALA A 138 -17.27 -3.38 -3.25
C ALA A 138 -16.43 -4.65 -3.59
N PRO A 139 -15.43 -4.60 -4.46
CA PRO A 139 -14.58 -5.76 -4.74
C PRO A 139 -13.80 -6.29 -3.52
N LEU A 140 -13.54 -5.46 -2.49
CA LEU A 140 -12.85 -5.92 -1.28
C LEU A 140 -13.68 -6.90 -0.46
N LEU A 141 -15.00 -6.88 -0.62
CA LEU A 141 -15.91 -7.82 0.04
C LEU A 141 -15.93 -9.21 -0.63
N VAL A 142 -15.38 -9.32 -1.85
CA VAL A 142 -15.31 -10.56 -2.60
C VAL A 142 -13.97 -11.23 -2.37
N ASN A 143 -13.97 -12.52 -2.09
CA ASN A 143 -12.75 -13.30 -1.90
C ASN A 143 -11.81 -13.17 -3.12
N VAL A 144 -10.51 -13.01 -2.87
CA VAL A 144 -9.49 -12.85 -3.92
C VAL A 144 -9.42 -14.04 -4.88
N VAL A 145 -9.64 -15.25 -4.38
CA VAL A 145 -9.64 -16.48 -5.19
C VAL A 145 -10.76 -16.44 -6.20
N VAL A 146 -11.99 -16.07 -5.79
CA VAL A 146 -13.15 -15.94 -6.70
C VAL A 146 -12.86 -14.92 -7.79
N ARG A 147 -12.27 -13.77 -7.43
CA ARG A 147 -11.87 -12.74 -8.41
C ARG A 147 -10.80 -13.26 -9.38
N ALA A 148 -9.81 -14.01 -8.88
CA ALA A 148 -8.79 -14.61 -9.72
C ALA A 148 -9.37 -15.60 -10.72
N TYR A 149 -10.33 -16.44 -10.32
CA TYR A 149 -11.05 -17.33 -11.25
C TYR A 149 -11.88 -16.55 -12.27
N GLY A 150 -12.52 -15.44 -11.87
CA GLY A 150 -13.18 -14.54 -12.81
C GLY A 150 -12.24 -14.00 -13.88
N TRP A 151 -11.04 -13.54 -13.47
CA TRP A 151 -10.01 -13.10 -14.42
C TRP A 151 -9.50 -14.25 -15.30
N ARG A 152 -9.38 -15.45 -14.77
CA ARG A 152 -9.00 -16.64 -15.54
C ARG A 152 -9.97 -16.94 -16.67
N VAL A 153 -11.28 -16.77 -16.44
CA VAL A 153 -12.30 -16.94 -17.48
C VAL A 153 -12.24 -15.80 -18.50
N ILE A 154 -12.05 -14.54 -18.02
CA ILE A 154 -11.97 -13.37 -18.91
C ILE A 154 -10.75 -13.45 -19.82
N LEU A 155 -9.58 -13.79 -19.27
CA LEU A 155 -8.28 -13.79 -19.95
C LEU A 155 -7.93 -15.13 -20.60
N ALA A 156 -8.85 -16.13 -20.58
CA ALA A 156 -8.58 -17.45 -21.13
C ALA A 156 -8.09 -17.35 -22.58
N ASN A 157 -7.07 -18.18 -22.90
CA ASN A 157 -6.47 -18.22 -24.22
C ASN A 157 -7.42 -18.89 -25.25
N GLY A 158 -7.23 -18.59 -26.52
CA GLY A 158 -8.08 -19.07 -27.59
C GLY A 158 -9.48 -18.45 -27.59
N GLN A 159 -10.41 -19.02 -28.32
CA GLN A 159 -11.78 -18.49 -28.51
C GLN A 159 -12.68 -18.62 -27.27
N ASN A 160 -12.28 -19.37 -26.26
CA ASN A 160 -13.08 -19.60 -25.04
C ASN A 160 -12.99 -18.47 -24.02
N GLY A 161 -12.05 -17.52 -24.18
CA GLY A 161 -11.89 -16.37 -23.32
C GLY A 161 -12.87 -15.25 -23.67
N VAL A 162 -13.51 -14.64 -22.67
CA VAL A 162 -14.44 -13.50 -22.88
C VAL A 162 -13.76 -12.36 -23.65
N LEU A 163 -12.49 -12.06 -23.32
CA LEU A 163 -11.70 -11.05 -24.01
C LEU A 163 -11.51 -11.40 -25.50
N ASN A 164 -11.09 -12.63 -25.79
CA ASN A 164 -10.85 -13.08 -27.14
C ASN A 164 -12.14 -13.19 -27.96
N TRP A 165 -13.25 -13.59 -27.32
CA TRP A 165 -14.57 -13.53 -27.96
C TRP A 165 -14.93 -12.10 -28.37
N ALA A 166 -14.71 -11.11 -27.49
CA ALA A 166 -14.97 -9.71 -27.80
C ALA A 166 -14.04 -9.16 -28.91
N LEU A 167 -12.74 -9.54 -28.88
CA LEU A 167 -11.77 -9.16 -29.92
C LEU A 167 -12.12 -9.77 -31.29
N SER A 168 -12.60 -11.00 -31.34
CA SER A 168 -13.02 -11.65 -32.59
C SER A 168 -14.19 -10.93 -33.23
N GLY A 169 -15.14 -10.39 -32.44
CA GLY A 169 -16.22 -9.53 -32.92
C GLY A 169 -15.76 -8.22 -33.57
N LEU A 170 -14.53 -7.77 -33.25
CA LEU A 170 -13.88 -6.58 -33.85
C LEU A 170 -12.93 -6.97 -35.01
N GLY A 171 -12.88 -8.24 -35.41
CA GLY A 171 -11.97 -8.73 -36.46
C GLY A 171 -10.50 -8.83 -36.01
N LEU A 172 -10.23 -8.75 -34.70
CA LEU A 172 -8.88 -8.90 -34.13
C LEU A 172 -8.59 -10.36 -33.80
N GLY A 173 -7.34 -10.80 -34.00
CA GLY A 173 -6.92 -12.16 -33.69
C GLY A 173 -6.89 -12.43 -32.16
N PRO A 174 -6.90 -13.70 -31.75
CA PRO A 174 -6.83 -14.06 -30.34
C PRO A 174 -5.49 -13.63 -29.73
N VAL A 175 -5.55 -13.13 -28.49
CA VAL A 175 -4.37 -12.77 -27.69
C VAL A 175 -4.19 -13.79 -26.58
N GLU A 176 -2.96 -14.26 -26.41
CA GLU A 176 -2.61 -15.18 -25.33
C GLU A 176 -2.12 -14.39 -24.11
N LEU A 177 -3.05 -14.09 -23.20
CA LEU A 177 -2.76 -13.34 -21.98
C LEU A 177 -2.69 -14.23 -20.75
N LEU A 178 -3.53 -15.25 -20.64
CA LEU A 178 -3.53 -16.14 -19.50
C LEU A 178 -2.19 -16.90 -19.41
N TYR A 179 -1.70 -17.08 -18.18
CA TYR A 179 -0.40 -17.66 -17.86
C TYR A 179 0.80 -16.80 -18.29
N SER A 180 0.59 -15.50 -18.35
CA SER A 180 1.65 -14.51 -18.58
C SER A 180 1.80 -13.54 -17.40
N GLU A 181 2.90 -12.79 -17.37
CA GLU A 181 3.10 -11.72 -16.40
C GLU A 181 2.00 -10.64 -16.49
N TRP A 182 1.49 -10.35 -17.70
CA TRP A 182 0.43 -9.38 -17.91
C TRP A 182 -0.88 -9.79 -17.26
N ALA A 183 -1.23 -11.09 -17.28
CA ALA A 183 -2.41 -11.57 -16.57
C ALA A 183 -2.29 -11.34 -15.06
N VAL A 184 -1.10 -11.58 -14.49
CA VAL A 184 -0.82 -11.32 -13.08
C VAL A 184 -0.91 -9.84 -12.77
N VAL A 185 -0.34 -8.97 -13.61
CA VAL A 185 -0.40 -7.51 -13.44
C VAL A 185 -1.85 -7.03 -13.50
N ILE A 186 -2.62 -7.41 -14.52
CA ILE A 186 -4.02 -6.99 -14.70
C ILE A 186 -4.88 -7.42 -13.49
N GLY A 187 -4.78 -8.69 -13.10
CA GLY A 187 -5.50 -9.21 -11.94
C GLY A 187 -5.11 -8.49 -10.64
N SER A 188 -3.79 -8.25 -10.44
CA SER A 188 -3.27 -7.58 -9.24
C SER A 188 -3.70 -6.11 -9.19
N VAL A 189 -3.68 -5.40 -10.33
CA VAL A 189 -4.16 -4.02 -10.40
C VAL A 189 -5.61 -3.94 -9.95
N GLN A 190 -6.50 -4.78 -10.50
CA GLN A 190 -7.92 -4.77 -10.10
C GLN A 190 -8.11 -5.10 -8.62
N VAL A 191 -7.33 -6.07 -8.10
CA VAL A 191 -7.46 -6.48 -6.70
C VAL A 191 -6.98 -5.40 -5.74
N PHE A 192 -5.88 -4.71 -6.06
CA PHE A 192 -5.22 -3.76 -5.17
C PHE A 192 -5.52 -2.29 -5.49
N LEU A 193 -6.30 -1.99 -6.56
CA LEU A 193 -6.71 -0.64 -6.92
C LEU A 193 -7.32 0.17 -5.76
N PRO A 194 -8.20 -0.41 -4.92
CA PRO A 194 -8.74 0.31 -3.77
C PRO A 194 -7.67 0.78 -2.78
N MET A 195 -6.61 -0.01 -2.60
CA MET A 195 -5.49 0.32 -1.69
C MET A 195 -4.65 1.49 -2.20
N MET A 196 -4.70 1.78 -3.50
CA MET A 196 -4.12 2.98 -4.10
C MET A 196 -5.10 4.15 -4.08
N ALA A 197 -6.35 3.91 -4.48
CA ALA A 197 -7.34 4.97 -4.71
C ALA A 197 -7.78 5.67 -3.42
N LEU A 198 -7.99 4.92 -2.32
CA LEU A 198 -8.53 5.50 -1.09
C LEU A 198 -7.54 6.44 -0.36
N PRO A 199 -6.26 6.06 -0.12
CA PRO A 199 -5.29 6.99 0.46
C PRO A 199 -5.06 8.22 -0.42
N LEU A 200 -5.05 8.03 -1.74
CA LEU A 200 -4.87 9.11 -2.70
C LEU A 200 -6.07 10.07 -2.67
N ALA A 201 -7.30 9.56 -2.67
CA ALA A 201 -8.51 10.37 -2.54
C ALA A 201 -8.55 11.14 -1.22
N ALA A 202 -8.16 10.50 -0.11
CA ALA A 202 -8.06 11.16 1.19
C ALA A 202 -7.02 12.29 1.20
N ALA A 203 -5.88 12.10 0.53
CA ALA A 203 -4.86 13.14 0.40
C ALA A 203 -5.34 14.31 -0.47
N ILE A 204 -5.96 14.04 -1.61
CA ILE A 204 -6.53 15.07 -2.48
C ILE A 204 -7.64 15.84 -1.75
N GLY A 205 -8.49 15.15 -0.99
CA GLY A 205 -9.56 15.78 -0.20
C GLY A 205 -9.09 16.74 0.88
N ARG A 206 -7.84 16.63 1.33
CA ARG A 206 -7.21 17.54 2.32
C ARG A 206 -6.59 18.79 1.70
N ILE A 207 -6.42 18.83 0.38
CA ILE A 207 -5.90 20.03 -0.31
C ILE A 207 -7.01 21.08 -0.30
N ASP A 208 -6.71 22.28 0.23
CA ASP A 208 -7.66 23.38 0.22
C ASP A 208 -7.98 23.80 -1.23
N PRO A 209 -9.25 23.79 -1.64
CA PRO A 209 -9.65 24.23 -2.98
C PRO A 209 -9.17 25.64 -3.31
N ALA A 210 -9.06 26.53 -2.32
CA ALA A 210 -8.59 27.91 -2.51
C ALA A 210 -7.19 27.98 -3.13
N VAL A 211 -6.32 27.00 -2.89
CA VAL A 211 -4.98 26.94 -3.50
C VAL A 211 -5.07 26.66 -5.01
N GLU A 212 -5.99 25.76 -5.41
CA GLU A 212 -6.24 25.45 -6.81
C GLU A 212 -6.89 26.65 -7.54
N ASP A 213 -7.83 27.34 -6.88
CA ASP A 213 -8.53 28.50 -7.42
C ASP A 213 -7.60 29.72 -7.56
N ALA A 214 -6.70 29.95 -6.60
CA ALA A 214 -5.67 30.98 -6.69
C ALA A 214 -4.75 30.74 -7.92
N ALA A 215 -4.36 29.49 -8.18
CA ALA A 215 -3.56 29.17 -9.35
C ALA A 215 -4.33 29.43 -10.66
N ARG A 216 -5.64 29.17 -10.70
CA ARG A 216 -6.50 29.48 -11.86
C ARG A 216 -6.63 30.98 -12.09
N THR A 217 -6.79 31.75 -11.00
CA THR A 217 -6.87 33.23 -11.07
C THR A 217 -5.58 33.82 -11.64
N LEU A 218 -4.43 33.20 -11.39
CA LEU A 218 -3.14 33.56 -11.97
C LEU A 218 -2.96 33.06 -13.43
N GLY A 219 -4.01 32.55 -14.07
CA GLY A 219 -4.01 32.12 -15.48
C GLY A 219 -3.50 30.69 -15.72
N ALA A 220 -3.35 29.88 -14.67
CA ALA A 220 -2.93 28.47 -14.86
C ALA A 220 -4.06 27.66 -15.49
N SER A 221 -3.76 26.90 -16.55
CA SER A 221 -4.68 25.93 -17.13
C SER A 221 -4.94 24.76 -16.15
N SER A 222 -6.06 24.02 -16.33
CA SER A 222 -6.41 22.88 -15.48
C SER A 222 -5.29 21.83 -15.40
N LEU A 223 -4.57 21.58 -16.50
CA LEU A 223 -3.42 20.68 -16.53
C LEU A 223 -2.23 21.25 -15.74
N ALA A 224 -2.02 22.57 -15.80
CA ALA A 224 -0.97 23.24 -15.03
C ALA A 224 -1.28 23.19 -13.52
N VAL A 225 -2.52 23.45 -13.12
CA VAL A 225 -2.99 23.29 -11.72
C VAL A 225 -2.75 21.85 -11.27
N PHE A 226 -3.19 20.87 -12.06
CA PHE A 226 -2.97 19.46 -11.75
C PHE A 226 -1.49 19.14 -11.53
N ARG A 227 -0.62 19.48 -12.49
CA ARG A 227 0.81 19.09 -12.43
C ARG A 227 1.62 19.86 -11.41
N ARG A 228 1.27 21.14 -11.13
CA ARG A 228 2.05 22.04 -10.27
C ARG A 228 1.50 22.15 -8.86
N VAL A 229 0.21 21.88 -8.65
CA VAL A 229 -0.47 22.03 -7.35
C VAL A 229 -0.98 20.67 -6.85
N THR A 230 -1.97 20.08 -7.53
CA THR A 230 -2.69 18.89 -7.02
C THR A 230 -1.77 17.66 -6.94
N LEU A 231 -1.04 17.36 -8.02
CA LEU A 231 -0.14 16.18 -8.05
C LEU A 231 0.96 16.26 -6.97
N PRO A 232 1.69 17.39 -6.81
CA PRO A 232 2.70 17.47 -5.76
C PRO A 232 2.17 17.41 -4.34
N LEU A 233 1.00 18.01 -4.08
CA LEU A 233 0.39 18.01 -2.76
C LEU A 233 -0.26 16.67 -2.40
N SER A 234 -0.63 15.86 -3.40
CA SER A 234 -1.16 14.51 -3.21
C SER A 234 -0.09 13.41 -3.15
N LEU A 235 1.20 13.74 -3.39
CA LEU A 235 2.31 12.76 -3.34
C LEU A 235 2.37 11.94 -2.05
N PRO A 236 2.11 12.50 -0.84
CA PRO A 236 2.09 11.69 0.37
C PRO A 236 1.04 10.58 0.31
N GLY A 237 -0.18 10.87 -0.18
CA GLY A 237 -1.22 9.86 -0.34
C GLY A 237 -0.90 8.83 -1.43
N LEU A 238 -0.33 9.29 -2.54
CA LEU A 238 0.16 8.40 -3.61
C LEU A 238 1.25 7.46 -3.07
N GLY A 239 2.16 7.97 -2.23
CA GLY A 239 3.21 7.19 -1.61
C GLY A 239 2.69 6.10 -0.69
N VAL A 240 1.70 6.42 0.16
CA VAL A 240 1.03 5.42 1.01
C VAL A 240 0.38 4.35 0.15
N GLY A 241 -0.38 4.73 -0.88
CA GLY A 241 -1.01 3.79 -1.81
C GLY A 241 0.02 2.93 -2.53
N ALA A 242 1.10 3.53 -3.03
CA ALA A 242 2.18 2.80 -3.72
C ALA A 242 2.87 1.78 -2.81
N THR A 243 3.16 2.15 -1.56
CA THR A 243 3.73 1.25 -0.55
C THR A 243 2.82 0.05 -0.30
N LEU A 244 1.51 0.28 -0.14
CA LEU A 244 0.53 -0.78 0.08
C LEU A 244 0.43 -1.71 -1.13
N VAL A 245 0.24 -1.17 -2.33
CA VAL A 245 0.09 -1.97 -3.56
C VAL A 245 1.36 -2.76 -3.86
N PHE A 246 2.54 -2.15 -3.73
CA PHE A 246 3.81 -2.83 -3.94
C PHE A 246 3.98 -4.00 -2.97
N SER A 247 3.78 -3.76 -1.67
CA SER A 247 3.94 -4.78 -0.63
C SER A 247 2.96 -5.95 -0.81
N LEU A 248 1.68 -5.65 -1.07
CA LEU A 248 0.65 -6.66 -1.28
C LEU A 248 0.90 -7.47 -2.55
N THR A 249 1.38 -6.84 -3.63
CA THR A 249 1.69 -7.55 -4.87
C THR A 249 2.93 -8.42 -4.70
N ALA A 250 4.00 -7.90 -4.08
CA ALA A 250 5.25 -8.63 -3.89
C ALA A 250 5.07 -9.89 -3.02
N SER A 251 4.16 -9.82 -2.03
CA SER A 251 3.86 -10.95 -1.13
C SER A 251 2.72 -11.84 -1.64
N SER A 252 2.09 -11.51 -2.77
CA SER A 252 0.98 -12.30 -3.32
C SER A 252 1.47 -13.65 -3.85
N PHE A 253 0.72 -14.72 -3.57
CA PHE A 253 0.92 -16.04 -4.17
C PHE A 253 -0.30 -16.52 -4.95
N ILE A 254 -1.52 -16.14 -4.55
CA ILE A 254 -2.78 -16.61 -5.16
C ILE A 254 -2.89 -16.15 -6.62
N LEU A 255 -2.65 -14.85 -6.89
CA LEU A 255 -2.79 -14.32 -8.24
C LEU A 255 -1.75 -14.89 -9.20
N PRO A 256 -0.45 -14.94 -8.85
CA PRO A 256 0.54 -15.59 -9.72
C PRO A 256 0.25 -17.09 -9.94
N SER A 257 -0.16 -17.84 -8.93
CA SER A 257 -0.48 -19.27 -9.06
C SER A 257 -1.66 -19.51 -10.02
N LEU A 258 -2.71 -18.67 -9.97
CA LEU A 258 -3.91 -18.87 -10.79
C LEU A 258 -3.81 -18.22 -12.18
N LEU A 259 -3.18 -17.06 -12.30
CA LEU A 259 -3.10 -16.30 -13.55
C LEU A 259 -1.76 -16.41 -14.26
N GLY A 260 -0.66 -16.61 -13.53
CA GLY A 260 0.68 -16.78 -14.07
C GLY A 260 1.03 -18.24 -14.38
N GLY A 261 0.38 -19.18 -13.70
CA GLY A 261 0.62 -20.61 -13.88
C GLY A 261 2.08 -21.02 -13.56
N SER A 262 2.60 -21.97 -14.32
CA SER A 262 3.99 -22.44 -14.17
C SER A 262 5.02 -21.50 -14.79
N THR A 263 4.60 -20.62 -15.69
CA THR A 263 5.49 -19.74 -16.46
C THR A 263 5.89 -18.47 -15.69
N THR A 264 5.02 -17.99 -14.80
CA THR A 264 5.26 -16.74 -14.06
C THR A 264 5.28 -17.04 -12.57
N LYS A 265 6.45 -17.41 -12.06
CA LYS A 265 6.66 -17.62 -10.62
C LYS A 265 7.09 -16.33 -9.95
N MET A 266 6.57 -16.07 -8.73
CA MET A 266 6.97 -14.98 -7.85
C MET A 266 7.47 -15.52 -6.52
N LEU A 267 8.15 -14.71 -5.71
CA LEU A 267 8.69 -15.15 -4.42
C LEU A 267 7.60 -15.76 -3.52
N GLY A 268 6.39 -15.18 -3.50
CA GLY A 268 5.26 -15.72 -2.74
C GLY A 268 4.87 -17.14 -3.15
N THR A 269 4.84 -17.44 -4.45
CA THR A 269 4.58 -18.80 -4.96
C THR A 269 5.71 -19.76 -4.65
N MET A 270 6.96 -19.27 -4.62
CA MET A 270 8.12 -20.10 -4.25
C MET A 270 8.10 -20.45 -2.76
N VAL A 271 7.71 -19.52 -1.89
CA VAL A 271 7.53 -19.80 -0.45
C VAL A 271 6.47 -20.88 -0.26
N GLU A 272 5.31 -20.74 -0.92
CA GLU A 272 4.24 -21.73 -0.89
C GLU A 272 4.74 -23.10 -1.35
N GLU A 273 5.40 -23.18 -2.51
CA GLU A 273 5.91 -24.42 -3.08
C GLU A 273 6.95 -25.11 -2.16
N GLN A 274 7.90 -24.34 -1.59
CA GLN A 274 8.92 -24.90 -0.71
C GLN A 274 8.33 -25.41 0.60
N ILE A 275 7.35 -24.73 1.17
CA ILE A 275 6.75 -25.11 2.46
C ILE A 275 5.72 -26.22 2.31
N LEU A 276 4.82 -26.14 1.30
CA LEU A 276 3.66 -27.02 1.18
C LEU A 276 3.88 -28.23 0.26
N THR A 277 4.81 -28.13 -0.69
CA THR A 277 5.04 -29.20 -1.68
C THR A 277 6.36 -29.91 -1.47
N VAL A 278 7.44 -29.14 -1.31
CA VAL A 278 8.80 -29.69 -1.12
C VAL A 278 9.08 -30.03 0.34
N TYR A 279 8.37 -29.39 1.28
CA TYR A 279 8.56 -29.49 2.73
C TYR A 279 9.93 -29.03 3.22
N ASP A 280 10.65 -28.19 2.42
CA ASP A 280 11.91 -27.53 2.81
C ASP A 280 11.61 -26.22 3.55
N TRP A 281 11.18 -26.35 4.82
CA TRP A 281 10.77 -25.21 5.66
C TRP A 281 11.89 -24.19 5.86
N PRO A 282 13.14 -24.59 6.14
CA PRO A 282 14.23 -23.62 6.30
C PRO A 282 14.50 -22.79 5.05
N PHE A 283 14.45 -23.42 3.87
CA PHE A 283 14.65 -22.71 2.61
C PHE A 283 13.44 -21.79 2.29
N GLY A 284 12.21 -22.27 2.50
CA GLY A 284 11.02 -21.43 2.41
C GLY A 284 11.08 -20.20 3.33
N ALA A 285 11.56 -20.39 4.57
CA ALA A 285 11.79 -19.30 5.52
C ALA A 285 12.87 -18.32 5.05
N ALA A 286 13.94 -18.79 4.39
CA ALA A 286 14.96 -17.92 3.82
C ALA A 286 14.41 -17.06 2.67
N ILE A 287 13.62 -17.63 1.77
CA ILE A 287 12.93 -16.89 0.69
C ILE A 287 12.00 -15.81 1.29
N ALA A 288 11.18 -16.20 2.28
CA ALA A 288 10.27 -15.27 2.94
C ALA A 288 11.01 -14.13 3.66
N THR A 289 12.13 -14.42 4.33
CA THR A 289 12.97 -13.42 5.00
C THR A 289 13.54 -12.42 3.98
N VAL A 290 14.07 -12.90 2.86
CA VAL A 290 14.58 -12.02 1.78
C VAL A 290 13.45 -11.18 1.19
N MET A 291 12.26 -11.77 0.97
CA MET A 291 11.08 -11.02 0.50
C MET A 291 10.71 -9.89 1.45
N VAL A 292 10.65 -10.16 2.76
CA VAL A 292 10.35 -9.14 3.78
C VAL A 292 11.40 -8.03 3.77
N VAL A 293 12.68 -8.37 3.73
CA VAL A 293 13.79 -7.39 3.68
C VAL A 293 13.69 -6.50 2.44
N ILE A 294 13.44 -7.08 1.27
CA ILE A 294 13.30 -6.32 0.02
C ILE A 294 12.09 -5.38 0.07
N VAL A 295 10.92 -5.88 0.50
CA VAL A 295 9.72 -5.07 0.62
C VAL A 295 9.93 -3.91 1.59
N LEU A 296 10.54 -4.17 2.74
CA LEU A 296 10.89 -3.11 3.70
C LEU A 296 11.88 -2.10 3.12
N ALA A 297 12.92 -2.57 2.43
CA ALA A 297 13.91 -1.68 1.82
C ALA A 297 13.28 -0.77 0.75
N VAL A 298 12.45 -1.33 -0.14
CA VAL A 298 11.74 -0.54 -1.17
C VAL A 298 10.79 0.47 -0.52
N ASN A 299 10.06 0.07 0.52
CA ASN A 299 9.14 0.97 1.23
C ASN A 299 9.88 2.11 1.95
N LEU A 300 10.98 1.81 2.64
CA LEU A 300 11.79 2.83 3.31
C LEU A 300 12.41 3.81 2.31
N VAL A 301 12.93 3.31 1.18
CA VAL A 301 13.48 4.16 0.11
C VAL A 301 12.37 5.03 -0.50
N SER A 302 11.21 4.47 -0.79
CA SER A 302 10.05 5.21 -1.33
C SER A 302 9.61 6.33 -0.38
N MET A 303 9.49 6.02 0.91
CA MET A 303 9.11 6.97 1.94
C MET A 303 10.13 8.10 2.09
N ALA A 304 11.42 7.77 2.15
CA ALA A 304 12.50 8.75 2.21
C ALA A 304 12.54 9.68 0.99
N LEU A 305 12.27 9.15 -0.22
CA LEU A 305 12.22 9.95 -1.44
C LEU A 305 11.04 10.93 -1.44
N ILE A 306 9.88 10.50 -0.95
CA ILE A 306 8.68 11.35 -0.84
C ILE A 306 8.90 12.46 0.19
N GLU A 307 9.41 12.14 1.38
CA GLU A 307 9.71 13.12 2.43
C GLU A 307 10.72 14.18 1.97
N ARG A 308 11.77 13.78 1.28
CA ARG A 308 12.77 14.72 0.74
C ARG A 308 12.13 15.71 -0.24
N ARG A 309 11.25 15.25 -1.14
CA ARG A 309 10.56 16.11 -2.10
C ARG A 309 9.58 17.08 -1.44
N VAL A 310 8.92 16.68 -0.36
CA VAL A 310 8.02 17.54 0.41
C VAL A 310 8.81 18.60 1.17
N ARG A 311 9.93 18.24 1.84
CA ARG A 311 10.78 19.16 2.59
C ARG A 311 11.44 20.24 1.71
N THR A 312 12.01 19.85 0.57
CA THR A 312 12.67 20.81 -0.33
C THR A 312 11.73 21.88 -0.86
N ARG A 313 10.44 21.60 -0.98
CA ARG A 313 9.44 22.58 -1.43
C ARG A 313 8.94 23.50 -0.30
N ALA A 314 8.88 23.03 0.93
CA ALA A 314 8.54 23.87 2.08
C ALA A 314 9.61 24.95 2.31
N VAL A 315 10.89 24.59 2.16
CA VAL A 315 12.02 25.54 2.30
C VAL A 315 12.12 26.56 1.15
N GLN A 316 11.59 26.23 -0.04
CA GLN A 316 11.59 27.17 -1.19
C GLN A 316 10.39 28.12 -1.20
N ALA A 317 9.43 27.93 -0.29
CA ALA A 317 8.24 28.76 -0.15
C ALA A 317 8.33 29.77 1.02
N GLU A 318 9.40 29.69 1.83
CA GLU A 318 9.82 30.70 2.82
C GLU A 318 10.79 31.70 2.19
#